data_f403990d4895620ffb939e53151f4298
#
_entry.id   f403990d4895620ffb939e53151f4298
#
_cell.length_a   1.000
_cell.length_b   1.000
_cell.length_c   1.000
_cell.angle_alpha   90.00
_cell.angle_beta   90.00
_cell.angle_gamma   90.00
#
_symmetry.space_group_name_H-M   'P 1'
#
loop_
_entity.id
_entity.type
_entity.pdbx_description
1 polymer ?
#
loop_
_entity_poly.entity_id
_entity_poly.type
_entity_poly.pdbx_seq_one_letter_code
_entity_poly.pdbx_strand_id
1 'polypeptide(L)'
;MSDLNDISREACWYVVHTYSGYENKVKANLEKIVENRGLQHLIFDTRIPVEIVQEGTEDNPKEVENKIFPSYVLVKMIMSDESWHVVRNIRGVTGFVGPGSKPVPLTDEEVASIGIETRSITLDYSVGDSVKIKSGTLSGFIGRVEEISEDKKKIKVMATIFGRETPVELDSDSVELLEV
;
A
#
# COMPACT_ATOMS: atom_id res chain seq x y z
N MET A 1 11.52 26.44 15.50
CA MET A 1 12.51 25.39 15.75
C MET A 1 11.96 24.32 16.70
N SER A 2 10.76 23.86 16.50
CA SER A 2 10.15 22.93 17.44
C SER A 2 9.08 22.00 16.87
N ASP A 3 8.96 21.88 15.55
CA ASP A 3 7.83 21.16 14.97
C ASP A 3 8.18 19.81 14.33
N LEU A 4 9.44 19.34 14.48
CA LEU A 4 9.83 18.01 14.05
C LEU A 4 9.67 16.94 15.15
N ASN A 5 9.24 17.36 16.35
CA ASN A 5 9.13 16.45 17.50
C ASN A 5 7.80 15.69 17.60
N ASP A 6 6.87 15.96 16.68
CA ASP A 6 5.54 15.34 16.67
C ASP A 6 5.33 14.43 15.44
N ILE A 7 6.43 14.10 14.75
CA ILE A 7 6.38 13.17 13.63
C ILE A 7 6.43 11.75 14.18
N SER A 8 5.46 10.96 13.81
CA SER A 8 5.21 9.62 14.30
C SER A 8 6.49 8.78 14.46
N ARG A 9 6.67 8.18 15.62
CA ARG A 9 7.71 7.17 15.86
C ARG A 9 7.49 5.88 15.04
N GLU A 10 6.49 5.89 14.19
CA GLU A 10 6.13 4.78 13.32
C GLU A 10 6.68 4.99 11.92
N ALA A 11 7.04 3.89 11.27
CA ALA A 11 7.47 3.90 9.89
C ALA A 11 6.28 4.22 8.96
N CYS A 12 6.41 5.31 8.22
CA CYS A 12 5.43 5.74 7.23
C CYS A 12 6.08 5.87 5.85
N TRP A 13 5.25 5.84 4.82
CA TRP A 13 5.69 6.12 3.47
C TRP A 13 5.70 7.62 3.20
N TYR A 14 6.80 8.10 2.65
CA TYR A 14 7.00 9.49 2.24
C TYR A 14 7.32 9.56 0.75
N VAL A 15 6.87 10.62 0.11
CA VAL A 15 7.15 10.88 -1.31
C VAL A 15 8.34 11.80 -1.43
N VAL A 16 9.31 11.38 -2.23
CA VAL A 16 10.53 12.13 -2.52
C VAL A 16 10.55 12.49 -4.00
N HIS A 17 10.72 13.77 -4.29
CA HIS A 17 10.88 14.26 -5.65
C HIS A 17 12.34 14.16 -6.08
N THR A 18 12.57 13.67 -7.30
CA THR A 18 13.88 13.50 -7.91
C THR A 18 13.96 14.22 -9.25
N TYR A 19 15.15 14.35 -9.77
CA TYR A 19 15.30 14.69 -11.19
C TYR A 19 14.77 13.57 -12.07
N SER A 20 14.21 13.94 -13.21
CA SER A 20 13.67 12.96 -14.17
C SER A 20 14.76 11.98 -14.62
N GLY A 21 14.44 10.68 -14.57
CA GLY A 21 15.38 9.62 -14.91
C GLY A 21 16.36 9.22 -13.79
N TYR A 22 16.34 9.91 -12.64
CA TYR A 22 17.21 9.60 -11.50
C TYR A 22 16.58 8.63 -10.47
N GLU A 23 15.36 8.22 -10.66
CA GLU A 23 14.61 7.42 -9.68
C GLU A 23 15.37 6.14 -9.30
N ASN A 24 15.85 5.38 -10.27
CA ASN A 24 16.61 4.15 -10.02
C ASN A 24 17.95 4.42 -9.33
N LYS A 25 18.63 5.52 -9.70
CA LYS A 25 19.89 5.93 -9.07
C LYS A 25 19.69 6.36 -7.63
N VAL A 26 18.62 7.11 -7.37
CA VAL A 26 18.25 7.53 -6.01
C VAL A 26 17.94 6.32 -5.14
N LYS A 27 17.15 5.38 -5.63
CA LYS A 27 16.87 4.13 -4.94
C LYS A 27 18.15 3.35 -4.59
N ALA A 28 19.00 3.10 -5.59
CA ALA A 28 20.23 2.35 -5.38
C ALA A 28 21.20 3.05 -4.42
N ASN A 29 21.34 4.37 -4.51
CA ASN A 29 22.19 5.14 -3.62
C ASN A 29 21.66 5.16 -2.19
N LEU A 30 20.33 5.28 -2.02
CA LEU A 30 19.70 5.23 -0.71
C LEU A 30 19.90 3.87 -0.05
N GLU A 31 19.67 2.79 -0.76
CA GLU A 31 19.88 1.43 -0.25
C GLU A 31 21.33 1.20 0.19
N LYS A 32 22.31 1.68 -0.60
CA LYS A 32 23.73 1.62 -0.24
C LYS A 32 24.05 2.40 1.03
N ILE A 33 23.53 3.60 1.19
CA ILE A 33 23.78 4.44 2.35
C ILE A 33 23.15 3.81 3.59
N VAL A 34 21.94 3.29 3.47
CA VAL A 34 21.26 2.58 4.57
C VAL A 34 22.08 1.39 5.04
N GLU A 35 22.60 0.60 4.11
CA GLU A 35 23.46 -0.56 4.41
C GLU A 35 24.79 -0.13 5.04
N ASN A 36 25.48 0.83 4.44
CA ASN A 36 26.81 1.28 4.88
C ASN A 36 26.79 2.01 6.24
N ARG A 37 25.72 2.71 6.55
CA ARG A 37 25.58 3.45 7.82
C ARG A 37 24.77 2.72 8.88
N GLY A 38 24.23 1.54 8.57
CA GLY A 38 23.42 0.78 9.51
C GLY A 38 22.09 1.45 9.87
N LEU A 39 21.44 2.10 8.88
CA LEU A 39 20.21 2.87 9.07
C LEU A 39 18.93 2.04 8.84
N GLN A 40 19.03 0.72 8.84
CA GLN A 40 17.88 -0.18 8.62
C GLN A 40 16.78 -0.01 9.69
N HIS A 41 17.12 0.53 10.83
CA HIS A 41 16.18 0.85 11.90
C HIS A 41 15.40 2.16 11.68
N LEU A 42 15.81 2.98 10.71
CA LEU A 42 15.16 4.24 10.34
C LEU A 42 14.54 4.22 8.95
N ILE A 43 15.22 3.61 7.99
CA ILE A 43 14.79 3.53 6.59
C ILE A 43 14.61 2.06 6.23
N PHE A 44 13.37 1.66 5.97
CA PHE A 44 12.98 0.25 5.83
C PHE A 44 12.86 -0.22 4.40
N ASP A 45 12.33 0.62 3.50
CA ASP A 45 12.09 0.25 2.11
C ASP A 45 12.12 1.48 1.21
N THR A 46 12.43 1.26 -0.05
CA THR A 46 12.41 2.29 -1.09
C THR A 46 11.77 1.72 -2.34
N ARG A 47 10.72 2.36 -2.83
CA ARG A 47 9.99 1.90 -3.99
C ARG A 47 9.80 3.00 -5.03
N ILE A 48 9.83 2.58 -6.29
CA ILE A 48 9.47 3.43 -7.43
C ILE A 48 8.05 3.03 -7.82
N PRO A 49 7.08 3.97 -7.83
CA PRO A 49 5.71 3.65 -8.21
C PRO A 49 5.66 3.29 -9.69
N VAL A 50 5.44 2.02 -9.99
CA VAL A 50 5.34 1.48 -11.35
C VAL A 50 4.04 0.70 -11.51
N GLU A 51 3.48 0.75 -12.69
CA GLU A 51 2.37 -0.07 -13.13
C GLU A 51 2.90 -1.11 -14.12
N ILE A 52 2.52 -2.34 -13.95
CA ILE A 52 2.85 -3.40 -14.91
C ILE A 52 1.75 -3.43 -15.97
N VAL A 53 2.11 -3.04 -17.18
CA VAL A 53 1.22 -3.07 -18.34
C VAL A 53 1.62 -4.20 -19.25
N GLN A 54 0.67 -5.00 -19.66
CA GLN A 54 0.91 -6.01 -20.68
C GLN A 54 0.83 -5.35 -22.06
N GLU A 55 1.97 -5.24 -22.72
CA GLU A 55 2.07 -4.81 -24.09
C GLU A 55 2.42 -6.01 -24.98
N GLY A 56 1.89 -6.03 -26.20
CA GLY A 56 2.18 -7.08 -27.18
C GLY A 56 0.93 -7.72 -27.74
N THR A 57 1.15 -8.76 -28.56
CA THR A 57 0.09 -9.58 -29.13
C THR A 57 -0.23 -10.76 -28.22
N GLU A 58 -1.43 -11.33 -28.35
CA GLU A 58 -1.86 -12.50 -27.57
C GLU A 58 -0.84 -13.68 -27.64
N ASP A 59 -0.08 -13.77 -28.74
CA ASP A 59 0.94 -14.81 -28.93
C ASP A 59 2.29 -14.50 -28.28
N ASN A 60 2.54 -13.24 -27.89
CA ASN A 60 3.79 -12.83 -27.25
C ASN A 60 3.56 -11.65 -26.30
N PRO A 61 2.92 -11.87 -25.14
CA PRO A 61 2.72 -10.83 -24.14
C PRO A 61 4.06 -10.41 -23.54
N LYS A 62 4.31 -9.12 -23.48
CA LYS A 62 5.45 -8.52 -22.77
C LYS A 62 4.93 -7.70 -21.61
N GLU A 63 5.49 -7.95 -20.44
CA GLU A 63 5.27 -7.09 -19.29
C GLU A 63 6.21 -5.89 -19.37
N VAL A 64 5.64 -4.70 -19.38
CA VAL A 64 6.38 -3.44 -19.39
C VAL A 64 6.04 -2.67 -18.11
N GLU A 65 7.08 -2.26 -17.39
CA GLU A 65 6.93 -1.41 -16.23
C GLU A 65 6.81 0.05 -16.68
N ASN A 66 5.63 0.63 -16.49
CA ASN A 66 5.40 2.05 -16.67
C ASN A 66 5.46 2.77 -15.32
N LYS A 67 6.24 3.83 -15.25
CA LYS A 67 6.26 4.70 -14.05
C LYS A 67 4.93 5.44 -13.93
N ILE A 68 4.19 5.19 -12.86
CA ILE A 68 2.92 5.87 -12.59
C ILE A 68 3.17 7.34 -12.31
N PHE A 69 4.21 7.64 -11.55
CA PHE A 69 4.63 9.00 -11.19
C PHE A 69 6.12 9.18 -11.51
N PRO A 70 6.47 9.64 -12.72
CA PRO A 70 7.86 9.96 -13.06
C PRO A 70 8.43 11.03 -12.12
N SER A 71 9.70 10.91 -11.79
CA SER A 71 10.41 11.82 -10.87
C SER A 71 10.02 11.71 -9.40
N TYR A 72 9.34 10.65 -9.00
CA TYR A 72 8.98 10.38 -7.60
C TYR A 72 9.51 9.02 -7.15
N VAL A 73 9.97 9.00 -5.92
CA VAL A 73 10.39 7.78 -5.21
C VAL A 73 9.69 7.74 -3.87
N LEU A 74 9.27 6.57 -3.46
CA LEU A 74 8.60 6.35 -2.19
C LEU A 74 9.58 5.71 -1.21
N VAL A 75 9.66 6.27 -0.01
CA VAL A 75 10.55 5.80 1.04
C VAL A 75 9.76 5.51 2.30
N LYS A 76 9.85 4.28 2.78
CA LYS A 76 9.30 3.89 4.09
C LYS A 76 10.33 4.12 5.16
N MET A 77 10.06 5.07 6.03
CA MET A 77 11.02 5.48 7.04
C MET A 77 10.34 6.04 8.29
N ILE A 78 11.08 6.00 9.39
CA ILE A 78 10.76 6.79 10.57
C ILE A 78 11.36 8.18 10.36
N MET A 79 10.52 9.21 10.37
CA MET A 79 10.99 10.58 10.18
C MET A 79 11.77 11.05 11.40
N SER A 80 13.02 11.39 11.19
CA SER A 80 13.93 11.99 12.17
C SER A 80 14.86 12.95 11.46
N ASP A 81 15.58 13.77 12.19
CA ASP A 81 16.58 14.67 11.61
C ASP A 81 17.63 13.89 10.83
N GLU A 82 18.05 12.75 11.33
CA GLU A 82 19.02 11.88 10.68
C GLU A 82 18.50 11.28 9.38
N SER A 83 17.33 10.65 9.40
CA SER A 83 16.74 10.05 8.20
C SER A 83 16.38 11.12 7.15
N TRP A 84 15.89 12.27 7.57
CA TRP A 84 15.58 13.38 6.70
C TRP A 84 16.83 13.90 5.97
N HIS A 85 17.92 14.12 6.71
CA HIS A 85 19.18 14.57 6.14
C HIS A 85 19.78 13.55 5.17
N VAL A 86 19.73 12.28 5.51
CA VAL A 86 20.26 11.20 4.65
C VAL A 86 19.53 11.18 3.32
N VAL A 87 18.21 11.17 3.34
CA VAL A 87 17.40 11.11 2.11
C VAL A 87 17.56 12.39 1.30
N ARG A 88 17.53 13.54 1.95
CA ARG A 88 17.64 14.83 1.27
C ARG A 88 18.99 15.04 0.57
N ASN A 89 20.05 14.50 1.12
CA ASN A 89 21.40 14.64 0.59
C ASN A 89 21.78 13.61 -0.49
N ILE A 90 20.86 12.73 -0.85
CA ILE A 90 21.09 11.78 -1.94
C ILE A 90 21.15 12.53 -3.27
N ARG A 91 22.15 12.22 -4.05
CA ARG A 91 22.30 12.80 -5.39
C ARG A 91 21.12 12.42 -6.28
N GLY A 92 20.44 13.43 -6.78
CA GLY A 92 19.25 13.29 -7.62
C GLY A 92 17.94 13.62 -6.88
N VAL A 93 17.97 13.72 -5.56
CA VAL A 93 16.82 14.15 -4.75
C VAL A 93 16.74 15.68 -4.76
N THR A 94 15.56 16.19 -5.07
CA THR A 94 15.25 17.63 -4.99
C THR A 94 14.62 18.01 -3.67
N GLY A 95 13.90 17.11 -3.03
CA GLY A 95 13.29 17.30 -1.73
C GLY A 95 12.12 16.37 -1.47
N PHE A 96 11.56 16.48 -0.28
CA PHE A 96 10.31 15.79 0.07
C PHE A 96 9.10 16.53 -0.50
N VAL A 97 8.07 15.77 -0.82
CA VAL A 97 6.77 16.33 -1.22
C VAL A 97 5.96 16.67 0.03
N GLY A 98 5.44 17.88 0.07
CA GLY A 98 4.61 18.36 1.15
C GLY A 98 4.56 19.88 1.20
N PRO A 99 3.61 20.48 1.95
CA PRO A 99 3.50 21.92 2.07
C PRO A 99 4.75 22.52 2.75
N GLY A 100 5.35 23.53 2.14
CA GLY A 100 6.57 24.19 2.64
C GLY A 100 7.80 23.29 2.69
N SER A 101 7.90 22.30 1.82
CA SER A 101 8.96 21.27 1.81
C SER A 101 9.05 20.42 3.07
N LYS A 102 7.99 20.42 3.89
CA LYS A 102 7.86 19.51 5.03
C LYS A 102 7.36 18.15 4.54
N PRO A 103 8.01 17.07 4.92
CA PRO A 103 7.55 15.73 4.54
C PRO A 103 6.19 15.42 5.19
N VAL A 104 5.25 14.97 4.38
CA VAL A 104 3.93 14.52 4.84
C VAL A 104 3.82 13.03 4.56
N PRO A 105 3.51 12.21 5.57
CA PRO A 105 3.34 10.78 5.37
C PRO A 105 2.11 10.50 4.51
N LEU A 106 2.21 9.47 3.66
CA LEU A 106 1.07 8.95 2.93
C LEU A 106 0.10 8.25 3.89
N THR A 107 -1.18 8.40 3.62
CA THR A 107 -2.21 7.64 4.32
C THR A 107 -2.21 6.17 3.85
N ASP A 108 -2.76 5.27 4.66
CA ASP A 108 -2.89 3.86 4.28
C ASP A 108 -3.70 3.67 3.00
N GLU A 109 -4.68 4.53 2.76
CA GLU A 109 -5.49 4.51 1.54
C GLU A 109 -4.68 4.93 0.31
N GLU A 110 -3.84 5.95 0.43
CA GLU A 110 -2.94 6.38 -0.64
C GLU A 110 -1.89 5.32 -0.96
N VAL A 111 -1.31 4.69 0.06
CA VAL A 111 -0.36 3.58 -0.09
C VAL A 111 -0.99 2.40 -0.83
N ALA A 112 -2.20 2.02 -0.44
CA ALA A 112 -2.95 0.94 -1.07
C ALA A 112 -3.33 1.27 -2.52
N SER A 113 -3.70 2.52 -2.81
CA SER A 113 -4.07 2.95 -4.16
C SER A 113 -2.90 2.95 -5.14
N ILE A 114 -1.68 3.19 -4.64
CA ILE A 114 -0.45 3.13 -5.44
C ILE A 114 0.03 1.67 -5.63
N GLY A 115 -0.51 0.72 -4.86
CA GLY A 115 -0.18 -0.70 -4.98
C GLY A 115 1.17 -1.09 -4.38
N ILE A 116 1.75 -0.27 -3.50
CA ILE A 116 3.07 -0.50 -2.91
C ILE A 116 3.00 -1.52 -1.78
N GLU A 117 2.00 -1.41 -0.95
CA GLU A 117 1.68 -2.39 0.09
C GLU A 117 0.27 -2.87 -0.14
N THR A 118 0.13 -4.16 -0.28
CA THR A 118 -1.17 -4.77 -0.09
C THR A 118 -1.49 -4.58 1.38
N ARG A 119 -2.59 -3.90 1.73
CA ARG A 119 -3.11 -3.99 3.09
C ARG A 119 -3.10 -5.48 3.43
N SER A 120 -2.40 -5.87 4.46
CA SER A 120 -2.69 -7.14 5.10
C SER A 120 -4.07 -6.97 5.70
N ILE A 121 -5.09 -7.30 4.90
CA ILE A 121 -6.47 -7.30 5.37
C ILE A 121 -6.52 -8.38 6.44
N THR A 122 -6.47 -7.94 7.68
CA THR A 122 -6.73 -8.84 8.80
C THR A 122 -8.23 -9.02 8.81
N LEU A 123 -8.67 -10.16 8.32
CA LEU A 123 -10.08 -10.52 8.38
C LEU A 123 -10.36 -11.02 9.80
N ASP A 124 -11.37 -10.46 10.43
CA ASP A 124 -11.83 -10.89 11.76
C ASP A 124 -12.66 -12.19 11.69
N TYR A 125 -12.77 -12.78 10.50
CA TYR A 125 -13.53 -13.99 10.22
C TYR A 125 -12.72 -14.95 9.35
N SER A 126 -13.11 -16.21 9.37
CA SER A 126 -12.50 -17.31 8.62
C SER A 126 -13.52 -18.06 7.78
N VAL A 127 -13.03 -18.92 6.89
CA VAL A 127 -13.91 -19.84 6.14
C VAL A 127 -14.71 -20.68 7.12
N GLY A 128 -16.03 -20.69 6.93
CA GLY A 128 -16.99 -21.38 7.79
C GLY A 128 -17.70 -20.50 8.81
N ASP A 129 -17.22 -19.27 9.01
CA ASP A 129 -17.86 -18.31 9.93
C ASP A 129 -19.12 -17.69 9.32
N SER A 130 -20.04 -17.32 10.17
CA SER A 130 -21.23 -16.56 9.78
C SER A 130 -20.93 -15.08 9.77
N VAL A 131 -21.28 -14.40 8.70
CA VAL A 131 -21.05 -12.97 8.50
C VAL A 131 -22.33 -12.26 8.09
N LYS A 132 -22.42 -10.99 8.46
CA LYS A 132 -23.51 -10.12 8.04
C LYS A 132 -23.01 -9.18 6.95
N ILE A 133 -23.78 -9.06 5.88
CA ILE A 133 -23.47 -8.16 4.78
C ILE A 133 -23.83 -6.73 5.18
N LYS A 134 -22.85 -5.83 5.18
CA LYS A 134 -23.01 -4.42 5.61
C LYS A 134 -23.39 -3.49 4.46
N SER A 135 -22.90 -3.78 3.27
CA SER A 135 -23.03 -2.88 2.12
C SER A 135 -23.47 -3.59 0.86
N GLY A 136 -23.96 -2.82 -0.11
CA GLY A 136 -24.45 -3.32 -1.38
C GLY A 136 -25.93 -3.68 -1.36
N THR A 137 -26.38 -4.33 -2.43
CA THR A 137 -27.79 -4.75 -2.65
C THR A 137 -28.27 -5.78 -1.64
N LEU A 138 -27.35 -6.52 -1.02
CA LEU A 138 -27.62 -7.58 -0.06
C LEU A 138 -27.36 -7.16 1.40
N SER A 139 -27.23 -5.88 1.64
CA SER A 139 -27.05 -5.34 3.00
C SER A 139 -28.15 -5.83 3.95
N GLY A 140 -27.73 -6.35 5.11
CA GLY A 140 -28.62 -6.88 6.12
C GLY A 140 -28.85 -8.40 6.05
N PHE A 141 -28.46 -9.05 4.95
CA PHE A 141 -28.51 -10.50 4.85
C PHE A 141 -27.34 -11.17 5.62
N ILE A 142 -27.56 -12.37 6.08
CA ILE A 142 -26.57 -13.19 6.77
C ILE A 142 -26.16 -14.31 5.82
N GLY A 143 -24.87 -14.58 5.80
CA GLY A 143 -24.31 -15.66 5.01
C GLY A 143 -23.16 -16.36 5.72
N ARG A 144 -22.70 -17.45 5.16
CA ARG A 144 -21.55 -18.21 5.63
C ARG A 144 -20.41 -18.06 4.64
N VAL A 145 -19.20 -17.79 5.13
CA VAL A 145 -18.01 -17.68 4.29
C VAL A 145 -17.63 -19.07 3.77
N GLU A 146 -17.62 -19.25 2.46
CA GLU A 146 -17.18 -20.49 1.80
C GLU A 146 -15.73 -20.44 1.36
N GLU A 147 -15.31 -19.32 0.82
CA GLU A 147 -13.98 -19.14 0.25
C GLU A 147 -13.49 -17.70 0.46
N ILE A 148 -12.21 -17.55 0.69
CA ILE A 148 -11.52 -16.26 0.80
C ILE A 148 -10.44 -16.25 -0.27
N SER A 149 -10.40 -15.21 -1.12
CA SER A 149 -9.36 -15.06 -2.14
C SER A 149 -7.97 -14.95 -1.53
N GLU A 150 -6.95 -15.36 -2.26
CA GLU A 150 -5.55 -15.33 -1.80
C GLU A 150 -5.10 -13.92 -1.38
N ASP A 151 -5.60 -12.90 -2.07
CA ASP A 151 -5.33 -11.49 -1.77
C ASP A 151 -6.20 -10.93 -0.64
N LYS A 152 -7.12 -11.74 -0.09
CA LYS A 152 -8.09 -11.39 0.96
C LYS A 152 -8.98 -10.17 0.64
N LYS A 153 -9.06 -9.80 -0.61
CA LYS A 153 -9.90 -8.67 -1.06
C LYS A 153 -11.33 -9.09 -1.34
N LYS A 154 -11.50 -10.31 -1.80
CA LYS A 154 -12.82 -10.86 -2.14
C LYS A 154 -13.11 -12.13 -1.36
N ILE A 155 -14.38 -12.31 -1.06
CA ILE A 155 -14.88 -13.49 -0.38
C ILE A 155 -16.10 -14.03 -1.12
N LYS A 156 -16.26 -15.33 -1.06
CA LYS A 156 -17.46 -16.01 -1.50
C LYS A 156 -18.29 -16.40 -0.29
N VAL A 157 -19.50 -15.90 -0.23
CA VAL A 157 -20.41 -16.09 0.88
C VAL A 157 -21.66 -16.79 0.37
N MET A 158 -22.06 -17.86 1.06
CA MET A 158 -23.39 -18.46 0.88
C MET A 158 -24.41 -17.65 1.66
N ALA A 159 -25.08 -16.74 0.98
CA ALA A 159 -26.12 -15.92 1.58
C ALA A 159 -27.49 -16.62 1.48
N THR A 160 -28.22 -16.59 2.55
CA THR A 160 -29.62 -17.06 2.55
C THR A 160 -30.53 -15.92 2.09
N ILE A 161 -30.93 -15.97 0.84
CA ILE A 161 -31.79 -14.99 0.19
C ILE A 161 -33.15 -15.63 -0.07
N PHE A 162 -34.20 -15.07 0.52
CA PHE A 162 -35.57 -15.59 0.40
C PHE A 162 -35.72 -17.11 0.64
N GLY A 163 -34.99 -17.63 1.64
CA GLY A 163 -35.01 -19.04 1.99
C GLY A 163 -34.23 -19.97 1.06
N ARG A 164 -33.40 -19.40 0.19
CA ARG A 164 -32.48 -20.14 -0.68
C ARG A 164 -31.04 -19.74 -0.43
N GLU A 165 -30.18 -20.72 -0.36
CA GLU A 165 -28.75 -20.48 -0.29
C GLU A 165 -28.21 -20.12 -1.69
N THR A 166 -27.62 -18.94 -1.82
CA THR A 166 -27.07 -18.46 -3.07
C THR A 166 -25.61 -18.02 -2.84
N PRO A 167 -24.66 -18.55 -3.62
CA PRO A 167 -23.29 -18.09 -3.54
C PRO A 167 -23.16 -16.66 -4.10
N VAL A 168 -22.57 -15.76 -3.33
CA VAL A 168 -22.36 -14.37 -3.69
C VAL A 168 -20.91 -14.02 -3.47
N GLU A 169 -20.29 -13.38 -4.46
CA GLU A 169 -18.96 -12.82 -4.34
C GLU A 169 -19.06 -11.37 -3.88
N LEU A 170 -18.39 -11.06 -2.79
CA LEU A 170 -18.40 -9.74 -2.14
C LEU A 170 -16.97 -9.28 -1.83
N ASP A 171 -16.81 -7.98 -1.68
CA ASP A 171 -15.57 -7.44 -1.15
C ASP A 171 -15.46 -7.76 0.36
N SER A 172 -14.28 -8.09 0.81
CA SER A 172 -14.04 -8.55 2.18
C SER A 172 -14.41 -7.52 3.26
N ASP A 173 -14.37 -6.24 2.94
CA ASP A 173 -14.78 -5.15 3.81
C ASP A 173 -16.31 -4.88 3.81
N SER A 174 -17.03 -5.55 2.92
CA SER A 174 -18.48 -5.45 2.81
C SER A 174 -19.26 -6.32 3.82
N VAL A 175 -18.55 -7.10 4.61
CA VAL A 175 -19.14 -7.99 5.61
C VAL A 175 -18.51 -7.79 6.99
N GLU A 176 -19.22 -8.19 8.02
CA GLU A 176 -18.75 -8.20 9.40
C GLU A 176 -19.03 -9.55 10.06
N LEU A 177 -18.16 -9.95 10.98
CA LEU A 177 -18.39 -11.18 11.76
C LEU A 177 -19.68 -11.06 12.55
N LEU A 178 -20.52 -12.07 12.45
CA LEU A 178 -21.71 -12.16 13.28
C LEU A 178 -21.31 -12.75 14.64
N GLU A 179 -21.21 -11.90 15.64
CA GLU A 179 -21.06 -12.35 17.02
C GLU A 179 -22.37 -12.98 17.50
N VAL A 180 -22.30 -14.23 17.90
CA VAL A 180 -23.42 -14.98 18.47
C VAL A 180 -23.47 -14.80 19.97
#